data_c92fe2444c9bce57d06372f02e19e963
#
_entry.id   c92fe2444c9bce57d06372f02e19e963
#
_cell.length_a   1.000
_cell.length_b   1.000
_cell.length_c   1.000
_cell.angle_alpha   90.00
_cell.angle_beta   90.00
_cell.angle_gamma   90.00
#
_symmetry.space_group_name_H-M   'P 1'
#
loop_
_entity.id
_entity.type
_entity.pdbx_description
1 polymer ?
#
loop_
_entity_poly.entity_id
_entity_poly.type
_entity_poly.pdbx_seq_one_letter_code
_entity_poly.pdbx_strand_id
1 'polypeptide(L)'
;QARGLDVDELLGRTRSRLANARAYDAAWQRYVWPTEGLDGVQLAVFQVLAGADAGYADRDHLWHLGVADRLVAADPVLFRPTRRLLVDVEDPGSRAEGVAWWEALTGDGGEGMVVKPLANLVRRSKGKAPQPGLKVRGREYLRIIYGPDYTEPGNLERLRQRNLSRKRSLALREYALGIEAVERLVAGEPLWRVHEAVFGVLALESEPVDPRL
;
A
#
# COMPACT_ATOMS: atom_id res chain seq x y z
N GLN A 1 -25.99 -33.00 -16.84
CA GLN A 1 -27.22 -32.79 -17.63
C GLN A 1 -27.56 -34.01 -18.53
N ALA A 2 -26.57 -34.60 -19.24
CA ALA A 2 -26.83 -35.76 -20.12
C ALA A 2 -27.44 -37.01 -19.42
N ARG A 3 -27.36 -37.08 -18.10
CA ARG A 3 -27.97 -38.16 -17.28
C ARG A 3 -29.20 -37.68 -16.50
N GLY A 4 -29.80 -36.55 -16.84
CA GLY A 4 -30.98 -36.01 -16.18
C GLY A 4 -30.76 -35.42 -14.77
N LEU A 5 -29.48 -35.26 -14.36
CA LEU A 5 -29.13 -34.64 -13.10
C LEU A 5 -29.18 -33.10 -13.24
N ASP A 6 -29.79 -32.42 -12.26
CA ASP A 6 -29.69 -30.97 -12.14
C ASP A 6 -28.29 -30.60 -11.60
N VAL A 7 -27.48 -29.99 -12.46
CA VAL A 7 -26.12 -29.58 -12.15
C VAL A 7 -25.90 -28.09 -12.39
N ASP A 8 -26.95 -27.30 -12.56
CA ASP A 8 -26.86 -25.90 -12.97
C ASP A 8 -26.18 -25.04 -11.91
N GLU A 9 -26.47 -25.26 -10.64
CA GLU A 9 -25.78 -24.59 -9.52
C GLU A 9 -24.29 -24.95 -9.48
N LEU A 10 -23.93 -26.25 -9.59
CA LEU A 10 -22.55 -26.69 -9.63
C LEU A 10 -21.79 -26.10 -10.82
N LEU A 11 -22.43 -26.08 -11.97
CA LEU A 11 -21.85 -25.53 -13.19
C LEU A 11 -21.66 -24.02 -13.08
N GLY A 12 -22.61 -23.27 -12.53
CA GLY A 12 -22.53 -21.84 -12.25
C GLY A 12 -21.36 -21.54 -11.32
N ARG A 13 -21.27 -22.22 -10.18
CA ARG A 13 -20.19 -22.06 -9.22
C ARG A 13 -18.81 -22.40 -9.82
N THR A 14 -18.71 -23.45 -10.61
CA THR A 14 -17.45 -23.83 -11.24
C THR A 14 -17.00 -22.81 -12.29
N ARG A 15 -17.94 -22.25 -13.06
CA ARG A 15 -17.65 -21.16 -14.00
C ARG A 15 -17.17 -19.89 -13.30
N SER A 16 -17.81 -19.51 -12.18
CA SER A 16 -17.37 -18.36 -11.36
C SER A 16 -15.95 -18.55 -10.86
N ARG A 17 -15.64 -19.73 -10.31
CA ARG A 17 -14.27 -20.03 -9.83
C ARG A 17 -13.23 -20.00 -10.96
N LEU A 18 -13.58 -20.52 -12.15
CA LEU A 18 -12.69 -20.43 -13.30
C LEU A 18 -12.43 -18.99 -13.72
N ALA A 19 -13.48 -18.15 -13.75
CA ALA A 19 -13.34 -16.73 -14.07
C ALA A 19 -12.48 -16.00 -13.03
N ASN A 20 -12.67 -16.27 -11.74
CA ASN A 20 -11.88 -15.71 -10.65
C ASN A 20 -10.41 -16.16 -10.69
N ALA A 21 -10.14 -17.44 -10.99
CA ALA A 21 -8.79 -17.96 -11.16
C ALA A 21 -8.05 -17.29 -12.33
N ARG A 22 -8.74 -17.08 -13.46
CA ARG A 22 -8.17 -16.36 -14.61
C ARG A 22 -7.89 -14.89 -14.29
N ALA A 23 -8.79 -14.24 -13.57
CA ALA A 23 -8.59 -12.85 -13.13
C ALA A 23 -7.41 -12.73 -12.13
N TYR A 24 -7.23 -13.72 -11.25
CA TYR A 24 -6.08 -13.81 -10.36
C TYR A 24 -4.78 -13.97 -11.15
N ASP A 25 -4.73 -14.90 -12.09
CA ASP A 25 -3.56 -15.11 -12.93
C ASP A 25 -3.19 -13.84 -13.71
N ALA A 26 -4.16 -13.19 -14.34
CA ALA A 26 -3.94 -11.93 -15.05
C ALA A 26 -3.43 -10.80 -14.12
N ALA A 27 -3.91 -10.73 -12.88
CA ALA A 27 -3.40 -9.78 -11.90
C ALA A 27 -1.97 -10.11 -11.46
N TRP A 28 -1.68 -11.38 -11.23
CA TRP A 28 -0.35 -11.87 -10.83
C TRP A 28 0.71 -11.60 -11.89
N GLN A 29 0.41 -11.88 -13.18
CA GLN A 29 1.33 -11.70 -14.32
C GLN A 29 1.81 -10.24 -14.47
N ARG A 30 1.14 -9.26 -13.89
CA ARG A 30 1.58 -7.87 -13.89
C ARG A 30 2.76 -7.60 -12.95
N TYR A 31 3.01 -8.50 -11.99
CA TYR A 31 4.02 -8.32 -10.93
C TYR A 31 5.12 -9.39 -10.99
N VAL A 32 4.97 -10.38 -11.84
CA VAL A 32 5.91 -11.50 -11.96
C VAL A 32 6.29 -11.69 -13.42
N TRP A 33 7.54 -11.40 -13.73
CA TRP A 33 8.12 -11.63 -15.06
C TRP A 33 9.58 -12.10 -14.91
N PRO A 34 10.12 -12.87 -15.89
CA PRO A 34 11.52 -13.25 -15.90
C PRO A 34 12.41 -11.99 -16.00
N THR A 35 13.52 -11.99 -15.25
CA THR A 35 14.56 -10.97 -15.33
C THR A 35 15.91 -11.64 -15.52
N GLU A 36 16.82 -11.03 -16.29
CA GLU A 36 18.22 -11.42 -16.37
C GLU A 36 19.07 -10.44 -15.56
N GLY A 37 19.63 -10.92 -14.45
CA GLY A 37 20.39 -10.07 -13.54
C GLY A 37 19.54 -8.95 -12.97
N LEU A 38 19.93 -7.71 -13.22
CA LEU A 38 19.22 -6.50 -12.77
C LEU A 38 18.44 -5.80 -13.90
N ASP A 39 18.35 -6.38 -15.07
CA ASP A 39 17.66 -5.76 -16.20
C ASP A 39 16.17 -5.58 -15.89
N GLY A 40 15.70 -4.33 -16.01
CA GLY A 40 14.33 -3.96 -15.70
C GLY A 40 14.01 -3.81 -14.21
N VAL A 41 14.98 -4.05 -13.30
CA VAL A 41 14.81 -3.79 -11.87
C VAL A 41 15.09 -2.30 -11.59
N GLN A 42 14.10 -1.60 -11.05
CA GLN A 42 14.19 -0.17 -10.77
C GLN A 42 13.70 0.17 -9.36
N LEU A 43 14.25 1.24 -8.80
CA LEU A 43 13.86 1.79 -7.50
C LEU A 43 12.95 3.01 -7.69
N ALA A 44 11.71 2.92 -7.21
CA ALA A 44 10.78 4.06 -7.14
C ALA A 44 10.83 4.68 -5.73
N VAL A 45 11.73 5.60 -5.52
CA VAL A 45 11.92 6.28 -4.22
C VAL A 45 10.78 7.24 -3.97
N PHE A 46 10.22 7.22 -2.76
CA PHE A 46 9.11 8.11 -2.37
C PHE A 46 9.33 8.82 -1.03
N GLN A 47 10.35 8.43 -0.27
CA GLN A 47 10.69 9.03 1.01
C GLN A 47 12.17 8.85 1.34
N VAL A 48 12.78 9.87 1.90
CA VAL A 48 14.10 9.82 2.54
C VAL A 48 13.88 9.80 4.04
N LEU A 49 14.36 8.77 4.72
CA LEU A 49 14.16 8.61 6.16
C LEU A 49 15.15 9.45 6.97
N ALA A 50 16.43 9.32 6.63
CA ALA A 50 17.51 10.02 7.31
C ALA A 50 18.73 10.17 6.39
N GLY A 51 19.60 11.13 6.73
CA GLY A 51 20.99 11.23 6.30
C GLY A 51 21.94 10.90 7.45
N ALA A 52 23.21 11.24 7.28
CA ALA A 52 24.24 10.97 8.30
C ALA A 52 23.97 11.73 9.62
N ASP A 53 23.45 12.95 9.52
CA ASP A 53 23.36 13.88 10.65
C ASP A 53 21.93 14.28 11.05
N ALA A 54 20.92 13.83 10.31
CA ALA A 54 19.53 14.25 10.56
C ALA A 54 18.50 13.24 10.06
N GLY A 55 17.40 13.11 10.82
CA GLY A 55 16.16 12.53 10.35
C GLY A 55 15.34 13.54 9.56
N TYR A 56 14.52 13.08 8.61
CA TYR A 56 13.73 13.95 7.73
C TYR A 56 12.21 13.74 7.89
N ALA A 57 11.78 13.23 9.03
CA ALA A 57 10.35 13.03 9.30
C ALA A 57 9.54 14.32 9.29
N ASP A 58 10.16 15.47 9.58
CA ASP A 58 9.57 16.81 9.60
C ASP A 58 9.41 17.44 8.20
N ARG A 59 10.08 16.88 7.19
CA ARG A 59 9.96 17.35 5.81
C ARG A 59 8.64 16.87 5.20
N ASP A 60 8.04 17.71 4.36
CA ASP A 60 6.82 17.34 3.65
C ASP A 60 7.07 16.35 2.50
N HIS A 61 6.01 15.75 1.98
CA HIS A 61 6.14 14.76 0.92
C HIS A 61 6.65 15.34 -0.40
N LEU A 62 6.45 16.63 -0.70
CA LEU A 62 7.00 17.26 -1.90
C LEU A 62 8.52 17.39 -1.81
N TRP A 63 9.05 17.70 -0.63
CA TRP A 63 10.50 17.71 -0.42
C TRP A 63 11.09 16.31 -0.68
N HIS A 64 10.50 15.26 -0.11
CA HIS A 64 10.96 13.89 -0.32
C HIS A 64 10.93 13.48 -1.79
N LEU A 65 9.84 13.77 -2.48
CA LEU A 65 9.68 13.48 -3.90
C LEU A 65 10.61 14.31 -4.79
N GLY A 66 10.93 15.56 -4.39
CA GLY A 66 11.95 16.35 -5.06
C GLY A 66 13.36 15.75 -4.94
N VAL A 67 13.69 15.07 -3.84
CA VAL A 67 14.93 14.28 -3.74
C VAL A 67 14.87 13.09 -4.69
N ALA A 68 13.75 12.37 -4.72
CA ALA A 68 13.55 11.25 -5.64
C ALA A 68 13.71 11.67 -7.10
N ASP A 69 13.16 12.82 -7.51
CA ASP A 69 13.30 13.35 -8.86
C ASP A 69 14.78 13.61 -9.22
N ARG A 70 15.59 14.10 -8.27
CA ARG A 70 17.04 14.30 -8.51
C ARG A 70 17.78 12.98 -8.67
N LEU A 71 17.39 11.93 -7.95
CA LEU A 71 17.97 10.59 -8.14
C LEU A 71 17.63 10.03 -9.51
N VAL A 72 16.39 10.20 -9.98
CA VAL A 72 15.97 9.81 -11.34
C VAL A 72 16.75 10.58 -12.40
N ALA A 73 16.97 11.89 -12.21
CA ALA A 73 17.76 12.69 -13.13
C ALA A 73 19.24 12.27 -13.19
N ALA A 74 19.78 11.79 -12.05
CA ALA A 74 21.18 11.33 -11.96
C ALA A 74 21.38 9.94 -12.58
N ASP A 75 20.42 9.05 -12.41
CA ASP A 75 20.47 7.68 -12.94
C ASP A 75 19.05 7.16 -13.28
N PRO A 76 18.57 7.43 -14.49
CA PRO A 76 17.25 7.00 -14.95
C PRO A 76 17.17 5.49 -15.24
N VAL A 77 18.29 4.77 -15.27
CA VAL A 77 18.31 3.32 -15.44
C VAL A 77 17.95 2.64 -14.11
N LEU A 78 18.56 3.08 -13.02
CA LEU A 78 18.33 2.53 -11.69
C LEU A 78 17.06 3.09 -11.04
N PHE A 79 16.77 4.38 -11.21
CA PHE A 79 15.66 5.05 -10.53
C PHE A 79 14.49 5.32 -11.47
N ARG A 80 13.30 5.05 -10.98
CA ARG A 80 12.04 5.30 -11.68
C ARG A 80 11.26 6.43 -10.99
N PRO A 81 10.63 7.35 -11.75
CA PRO A 81 9.80 8.40 -11.18
C PRO A 81 8.62 7.85 -10.36
N THR A 82 8.44 8.36 -9.15
CA THR A 82 7.24 8.12 -8.36
C THR A 82 6.15 9.06 -8.79
N ARG A 83 5.11 8.53 -9.46
CA ARG A 83 3.96 9.31 -9.90
C ARG A 83 3.21 9.87 -8.71
N ARG A 84 2.76 11.11 -8.83
CA ARG A 84 2.04 11.82 -7.76
C ARG A 84 1.01 12.80 -8.32
N LEU A 85 -0.02 13.05 -7.53
CA LEU A 85 -1.01 14.10 -7.74
C LEU A 85 -1.25 14.81 -6.42
N LEU A 86 -1.22 16.14 -6.41
CA LEU A 86 -1.67 16.93 -5.28
C LEU A 86 -3.17 17.16 -5.38
N VAL A 87 -3.88 16.88 -4.29
CA VAL A 87 -5.32 17.03 -4.22
C VAL A 87 -5.65 18.00 -3.08
N ASP A 88 -6.31 19.09 -3.42
CA ASP A 88 -6.96 19.95 -2.44
C ASP A 88 -8.30 19.30 -2.04
N VAL A 89 -8.36 18.85 -0.78
CA VAL A 89 -9.54 18.14 -0.28
C VAL A 89 -10.75 19.05 -0.04
N GLU A 90 -10.55 20.38 -0.01
CA GLU A 90 -11.63 21.34 0.09
C GLU A 90 -12.23 21.69 -1.29
N ASP A 91 -11.45 21.53 -2.37
CA ASP A 91 -11.92 21.75 -3.73
C ASP A 91 -12.58 20.49 -4.34
N PRO A 92 -13.88 20.55 -4.69
CA PRO A 92 -14.56 19.42 -5.33
C PRO A 92 -13.96 18.99 -6.67
N GLY A 93 -13.45 19.94 -7.47
CA GLY A 93 -12.80 19.66 -8.75
C GLY A 93 -11.51 18.86 -8.57
N SER A 94 -10.66 19.31 -7.65
CA SER A 94 -9.41 18.61 -7.30
C SER A 94 -9.67 17.19 -6.76
N ARG A 95 -10.72 17.02 -5.94
CA ARG A 95 -11.11 15.67 -5.49
C ARG A 95 -11.56 14.79 -6.65
N ALA A 96 -12.34 15.32 -7.57
CA ALA A 96 -12.82 14.57 -8.75
C ALA A 96 -11.63 14.13 -9.64
N GLU A 97 -10.63 14.99 -9.83
CA GLU A 97 -9.40 14.65 -10.54
C GLU A 97 -8.64 13.49 -9.85
N GLY A 98 -8.51 13.55 -8.52
CA GLY A 98 -7.89 12.47 -7.74
C GLY A 98 -8.62 11.13 -7.87
N VAL A 99 -9.97 11.15 -7.87
CA VAL A 99 -10.80 9.95 -8.10
C VAL A 99 -10.60 9.42 -9.51
N ALA A 100 -10.68 10.28 -10.53
CA ALA A 100 -10.50 9.88 -11.92
C ALA A 100 -9.12 9.26 -12.17
N TRP A 101 -8.07 9.81 -11.54
CA TRP A 101 -6.74 9.23 -11.62
C TRP A 101 -6.69 7.82 -11.00
N TRP A 102 -7.31 7.62 -9.83
CA TRP A 102 -7.39 6.31 -9.19
C TRP A 102 -8.19 5.32 -10.04
N GLU A 103 -9.32 5.72 -10.61
CA GLU A 103 -10.15 4.88 -11.48
C GLU A 103 -9.41 4.45 -12.73
N ALA A 104 -8.70 5.36 -13.40
CA ALA A 104 -7.87 5.04 -14.57
C ALA A 104 -6.76 4.04 -14.21
N LEU A 105 -6.03 4.28 -13.12
CA LEU A 105 -4.95 3.41 -12.67
C LEU A 105 -5.43 2.00 -12.33
N THR A 106 -6.55 1.88 -11.62
CA THR A 106 -7.09 0.59 -11.16
C THR A 106 -7.96 -0.09 -12.22
N GLY A 107 -8.57 0.66 -13.14
CA GLY A 107 -9.28 0.13 -14.31
C GLY A 107 -8.37 -0.68 -15.21
N ASP A 108 -7.13 -0.28 -15.35
CA ASP A 108 -6.08 -1.03 -16.04
C ASP A 108 -5.52 -2.20 -15.19
N GLY A 109 -6.10 -2.49 -14.03
CA GLY A 109 -5.67 -3.55 -13.12
C GLY A 109 -4.42 -3.20 -12.30
N GLY A 110 -4.07 -1.91 -12.18
CA GLY A 110 -2.98 -1.44 -11.32
C GLY A 110 -3.25 -1.64 -9.83
N GLU A 111 -2.17 -1.57 -9.03
CA GLU A 111 -2.22 -1.79 -7.58
C GLU A 111 -3.16 -0.80 -6.86
N GLY A 112 -3.22 0.43 -7.31
CA GLY A 112 -3.85 1.56 -6.65
C GLY A 112 -2.83 2.62 -6.22
N MET A 113 -3.16 3.36 -5.16
CA MET A 113 -2.33 4.45 -4.68
C MET A 113 -2.26 4.50 -3.17
N VAL A 114 -1.34 5.31 -2.64
CA VAL A 114 -1.30 5.71 -1.24
C VAL A 114 -1.65 7.18 -1.14
N VAL A 115 -2.73 7.49 -0.43
CA VAL A 115 -3.12 8.87 -0.10
C VAL A 115 -2.45 9.25 1.21
N LYS A 116 -1.70 10.34 1.22
CA LYS A 116 -0.96 10.84 2.39
C LYS A 116 -1.30 12.30 2.66
N PRO A 117 -1.29 12.77 3.93
CA PRO A 117 -1.25 14.21 4.18
C PRO A 117 -0.02 14.82 3.51
N LEU A 118 -0.09 16.07 3.06
CA LEU A 118 1.07 16.74 2.47
C LEU A 118 2.24 16.79 3.47
N ALA A 119 1.96 17.17 4.71
CA ALA A 119 2.93 17.11 5.80
C ALA A 119 3.18 15.63 6.17
N ASN A 120 4.43 15.20 6.10
CA ASN A 120 4.82 13.84 6.45
C ASN A 120 4.53 13.54 7.94
N LEU A 121 4.95 14.43 8.84
CA LEU A 121 4.66 14.35 10.27
C LEU A 121 3.63 15.40 10.67
N VAL A 122 2.39 14.98 10.90
CA VAL A 122 1.34 15.88 11.37
C VAL A 122 1.24 15.82 12.90
N ARG A 123 1.77 16.85 13.57
CA ARG A 123 1.62 17.02 15.02
C ARG A 123 0.35 17.83 15.30
N ARG A 124 -0.55 17.29 16.11
CA ARG A 124 -1.74 17.99 16.58
C ARG A 124 -1.63 18.26 18.08
N SER A 125 -1.94 19.47 18.49
CA SER A 125 -2.03 19.86 19.91
C SER A 125 -3.27 19.26 20.58
N LYS A 126 -4.35 19.01 19.83
CA LYS A 126 -5.61 18.43 20.31
C LYS A 126 -6.22 17.49 19.23
N GLY A 127 -6.90 16.46 19.69
CA GLY A 127 -7.62 15.50 18.84
C GLY A 127 -6.76 14.33 18.37
N LYS A 128 -7.35 13.45 17.54
CA LYS A 128 -6.67 12.28 16.99
C LYS A 128 -5.71 12.71 15.87
N ALA A 129 -4.50 12.16 15.87
CA ALA A 129 -3.58 12.31 14.75
C ALA A 129 -4.20 11.76 13.46
N PRO A 130 -4.00 12.39 12.30
CA PRO A 130 -4.40 11.82 11.02
C PRO A 130 -3.61 10.55 10.73
N GLN A 131 -4.17 9.70 9.88
CA GLN A 131 -3.44 8.54 9.39
C GLN A 131 -2.22 8.99 8.56
N PRO A 132 -1.03 8.39 8.75
CA PRO A 132 0.17 8.72 7.98
C PRO A 132 0.04 8.36 6.50
N GLY A 133 -0.87 7.47 6.16
CA GLY A 133 -1.20 7.09 4.80
C GLY A 133 -2.38 6.15 4.74
N LEU A 134 -3.13 6.21 3.64
CA LEU A 134 -4.23 5.31 3.32
C LEU A 134 -3.91 4.60 2.01
N LYS A 135 -3.77 3.28 2.05
CA LYS A 135 -3.60 2.45 0.85
C LYS A 135 -4.97 2.23 0.21
N VAL A 136 -5.19 2.80 -0.98
CA VAL A 136 -6.44 2.66 -1.76
C VAL A 136 -6.16 1.74 -2.93
N ARG A 137 -6.40 0.46 -2.74
CA ARG A 137 -6.01 -0.58 -3.67
C ARG A 137 -7.08 -0.87 -4.72
N GLY A 138 -6.64 -1.26 -5.90
CA GLY A 138 -7.50 -1.69 -6.99
C GLY A 138 -8.11 -3.07 -6.76
N ARG A 139 -9.30 -3.28 -7.33
CA ARG A 139 -10.07 -4.53 -7.18
C ARG A 139 -9.28 -5.77 -7.62
N GLU A 140 -8.60 -5.70 -8.74
CA GLU A 140 -7.90 -6.86 -9.29
C GLU A 140 -6.61 -7.16 -8.50
N TYR A 141 -5.91 -6.11 -8.02
CA TYR A 141 -4.78 -6.29 -7.12
C TYR A 141 -5.18 -6.95 -5.78
N LEU A 142 -6.36 -6.64 -5.26
CA LEU A 142 -6.87 -7.27 -4.03
C LEU A 142 -7.06 -8.78 -4.14
N ARG A 143 -7.15 -9.34 -5.36
CA ARG A 143 -7.14 -10.80 -5.56
C ARG A 143 -5.83 -11.44 -5.13
N ILE A 144 -4.70 -10.74 -5.32
CA ILE A 144 -3.37 -11.21 -4.88
C ILE A 144 -3.31 -11.27 -3.35
N ILE A 145 -3.94 -10.31 -2.66
CA ILE A 145 -3.93 -10.22 -1.19
C ILE A 145 -4.92 -11.15 -0.54
N TYR A 146 -6.14 -11.25 -1.08
CA TYR A 146 -7.28 -11.92 -0.45
C TYR A 146 -7.71 -13.21 -1.15
N GLY A 147 -7.01 -13.61 -2.19
CA GLY A 147 -7.33 -14.80 -2.98
C GLY A 147 -8.27 -14.53 -4.15
N PRO A 148 -8.32 -15.47 -5.12
CA PRO A 148 -9.09 -15.29 -6.36
C PRO A 148 -10.59 -15.07 -6.12
N ASP A 149 -11.16 -15.75 -5.13
CA ASP A 149 -12.60 -15.76 -4.85
C ASP A 149 -13.05 -14.69 -3.84
N TYR A 150 -12.19 -13.69 -3.50
CA TYR A 150 -12.54 -12.69 -2.49
C TYR A 150 -13.77 -11.84 -2.86
N THR A 151 -14.08 -11.70 -4.17
CA THR A 151 -15.23 -10.95 -4.68
C THR A 151 -16.54 -11.71 -4.58
N GLU A 152 -16.53 -13.00 -4.24
CA GLU A 152 -17.76 -13.75 -3.98
C GLU A 152 -18.50 -13.12 -2.78
N PRO A 153 -19.84 -13.00 -2.86
CA PRO A 153 -20.61 -12.22 -1.89
C PRO A 153 -20.30 -12.57 -0.42
N GLY A 154 -20.24 -13.86 -0.10
CA GLY A 154 -19.96 -14.32 1.27
C GLY A 154 -18.55 -13.98 1.75
N ASN A 155 -17.54 -14.01 0.87
CA ASN A 155 -16.16 -13.65 1.19
C ASN A 155 -16.02 -12.14 1.36
N LEU A 156 -16.61 -11.37 0.44
CA LEU A 156 -16.58 -9.91 0.47
C LEU A 156 -17.26 -9.36 1.72
N GLU A 157 -18.39 -9.92 2.12
CA GLU A 157 -19.10 -9.51 3.34
C GLU A 157 -18.24 -9.74 4.60
N ARG A 158 -17.59 -10.89 4.72
CA ARG A 158 -16.65 -11.18 5.82
C ARG A 158 -15.50 -10.17 5.88
N LEU A 159 -14.96 -9.76 4.73
CA LEU A 159 -13.90 -8.74 4.67
C LEU A 159 -14.40 -7.36 5.11
N ARG A 160 -15.64 -6.98 4.78
CA ARG A 160 -16.26 -5.72 5.18
C ARG A 160 -16.48 -5.61 6.69
N GLN A 161 -16.67 -6.73 7.38
CA GLN A 161 -16.87 -6.78 8.84
C GLN A 161 -15.59 -6.59 9.66
N ARG A 162 -14.44 -6.32 9.04
CA ARG A 162 -13.16 -6.12 9.74
C ARG A 162 -13.15 -4.85 10.59
N ASN A 163 -12.50 -4.93 11.74
CA ASN A 163 -12.38 -3.78 12.67
C ASN A 163 -11.32 -2.79 12.19
N LEU A 164 -11.75 -1.76 11.47
CA LEU A 164 -10.87 -0.70 10.96
C LEU A 164 -10.29 0.21 12.05
N SER A 165 -10.97 0.38 13.19
CA SER A 165 -10.49 1.25 14.27
C SER A 165 -9.23 0.70 14.91
N ARG A 166 -9.18 -0.62 15.16
CA ARG A 166 -7.98 -1.29 15.66
C ARG A 166 -6.82 -1.15 14.69
N LYS A 167 -7.04 -1.42 13.40
CA LYS A 167 -6.02 -1.30 12.35
C LYS A 167 -5.44 0.12 12.28
N ARG A 168 -6.30 1.15 12.35
CA ARG A 168 -5.85 2.55 12.40
C ARG A 168 -4.98 2.86 13.59
N SER A 169 -5.35 2.39 14.77
CA SER A 169 -4.56 2.59 16.00
C SER A 169 -3.18 1.91 15.90
N LEU A 170 -3.13 0.69 15.38
CA LEU A 170 -1.87 -0.03 15.19
C LEU A 170 -0.97 0.67 14.17
N ALA A 171 -1.50 1.12 13.04
CA ALA A 171 -0.75 1.84 12.01
C ALA A 171 -0.13 3.16 12.55
N LEU A 172 -0.84 3.88 13.42
CA LEU A 172 -0.29 5.08 14.06
C LEU A 172 0.87 4.75 15.02
N ARG A 173 0.76 3.67 15.78
CA ARG A 173 1.83 3.22 16.68
C ARG A 173 3.06 2.73 15.91
N GLU A 174 2.83 1.95 14.87
CA GLU A 174 3.90 1.49 13.95
C GLU A 174 4.66 2.69 13.37
N TYR A 175 3.93 3.69 12.87
CA TYR A 175 4.53 4.90 12.33
C TYR A 175 5.36 5.66 13.38
N ALA A 176 4.84 5.83 14.60
CA ALA A 176 5.55 6.49 15.68
C ALA A 176 6.84 5.75 16.09
N LEU A 177 6.76 4.42 16.22
CA LEU A 177 7.92 3.58 16.52
C LEU A 177 8.96 3.59 15.40
N GLY A 178 8.51 3.64 14.14
CA GLY A 178 9.40 3.76 12.99
C GLY A 178 10.18 5.08 13.00
N ILE A 179 9.53 6.21 13.32
CA ILE A 179 10.22 7.50 13.49
C ILE A 179 11.22 7.43 14.65
N GLU A 180 10.80 6.92 15.80
CA GLU A 180 11.66 6.76 16.98
C GLU A 180 12.92 5.93 16.66
N ALA A 181 12.79 4.84 15.91
CA ALA A 181 13.92 4.03 15.50
C ALA A 181 14.93 4.83 14.66
N VAL A 182 14.43 5.62 13.71
CA VAL A 182 15.27 6.47 12.85
C VAL A 182 15.95 7.58 13.66
N GLU A 183 15.23 8.24 14.57
CA GLU A 183 15.76 9.29 15.42
C GLU A 183 16.88 8.76 16.34
N ARG A 184 16.70 7.60 16.95
CA ARG A 184 17.75 6.94 17.76
C ARG A 184 18.98 6.57 16.93
N LEU A 185 18.78 6.07 15.71
CA LEU A 185 19.88 5.74 14.81
C LEU A 185 20.72 6.98 14.46
N VAL A 186 20.07 8.08 14.11
CA VAL A 186 20.71 9.36 13.78
C VAL A 186 21.41 9.97 15.00
N ALA A 187 20.83 9.81 16.18
CA ALA A 187 21.45 10.24 17.44
C ALA A 187 22.68 9.40 17.86
N GLY A 188 23.02 8.33 17.10
CA GLY A 188 24.13 7.45 17.41
C GLY A 188 23.88 6.56 18.63
N GLU A 189 22.62 6.31 18.98
CA GLU A 189 22.30 5.40 20.08
C GLU A 189 22.77 3.96 19.76
N PRO A 190 23.07 3.15 20.77
CA PRO A 190 23.43 1.74 20.56
C PRO A 190 22.37 0.99 19.75
N LEU A 191 22.77 0.11 18.84
CA LEU A 191 21.85 -0.61 17.94
C LEU A 191 20.72 -1.36 18.68
N TRP A 192 20.97 -1.87 19.88
CA TRP A 192 19.93 -2.55 20.65
C TRP A 192 18.77 -1.61 21.02
N ARG A 193 19.05 -0.30 21.26
CA ARG A 193 18.01 0.70 21.51
C ARG A 193 17.20 1.05 20.25
N VAL A 194 17.85 1.07 19.09
CA VAL A 194 17.17 1.20 17.80
C VAL A 194 16.27 0.00 17.58
N HIS A 195 16.78 -1.20 17.84
CA HIS A 195 16.05 -2.46 17.68
C HIS A 195 14.85 -2.57 18.63
N GLU A 196 14.86 -2.00 19.84
CA GLU A 196 13.68 -1.97 20.71
C GLU A 196 12.45 -1.41 19.97
N ALA A 197 12.62 -0.29 19.26
CA ALA A 197 11.52 0.31 18.50
C ALA A 197 11.13 -0.54 17.28
N VAL A 198 12.11 -1.13 16.57
CA VAL A 198 11.87 -2.04 15.43
C VAL A 198 11.12 -3.29 15.88
N PHE A 199 11.53 -3.92 16.98
CA PHE A 199 10.81 -5.08 17.53
C PHE A 199 9.43 -4.70 18.04
N GLY A 200 9.26 -3.48 18.56
CA GLY A 200 7.94 -2.95 18.89
C GLY A 200 7.00 -2.90 17.66
N VAL A 201 7.50 -2.49 16.50
CA VAL A 201 6.74 -2.54 15.23
C VAL A 201 6.32 -3.96 14.89
N LEU A 202 7.24 -4.93 14.96
CA LEU A 202 6.94 -6.34 14.67
C LEU A 202 5.91 -6.91 15.65
N ALA A 203 6.02 -6.58 16.93
CA ALA A 203 5.10 -7.04 17.97
C ALA A 203 3.68 -6.47 17.86
N LEU A 204 3.50 -5.33 17.16
CA LEU A 204 2.17 -4.76 16.93
C LEU A 204 1.32 -5.59 15.97
N GLU A 205 1.94 -6.34 15.05
CA GLU A 205 1.24 -7.11 14.01
C GLU A 205 0.15 -6.29 13.31
N SER A 206 0.52 -5.09 12.85
CA SER A 206 -0.43 -4.14 12.27
C SER A 206 -1.10 -4.64 10.98
N GLU A 207 -0.46 -5.58 10.29
CA GLU A 207 -0.96 -6.28 9.10
C GLU A 207 -0.90 -7.81 9.28
N PRO A 208 -1.62 -8.38 10.25
CA PRO A 208 -1.63 -9.83 10.45
C PRO A 208 -2.24 -10.54 9.24
N VAL A 209 -1.77 -11.76 8.97
CA VAL A 209 -2.42 -12.66 8.00
C VAL A 209 -3.87 -12.87 8.44
N ASP A 210 -4.82 -12.74 7.51
CA ASP A 210 -6.21 -12.98 7.80
C ASP A 210 -6.48 -14.49 7.78
N PRO A 211 -6.84 -15.12 8.92
CA PRO A 211 -7.05 -16.56 8.99
C PRO A 211 -8.27 -17.04 8.20
N ARG A 212 -9.03 -16.11 7.59
CA ARG A 212 -10.18 -16.41 6.73
C ARG A 212 -9.83 -16.53 5.25
N LEU A 213 -8.56 -16.28 4.92
CA LEU A 213 -7.97 -16.47 3.58
C LEU A 213 -7.18 -17.80 3.49
#